data_60453e2883f784d90b3854981c635589
#
_entry.id   60453e2883f784d90b3854981c635589
#
_cell.length_a   1.000
_cell.length_b   1.000
_cell.length_c   1.000
_cell.angle_alpha   90.00
_cell.angle_beta   90.00
_cell.angle_gamma   90.00
#
_symmetry.space_group_name_H-M   'P 1'
#
loop_
_entity.id
_entity.type
_entity.pdbx_description
1 polymer ?
#
loop_
_entity_poly.entity_id
_entity_poly.type
_entity_poly.pdbx_seq_one_letter_code
_entity_poly.pdbx_strand_id
1 'polypeptide(L)'
;GAMGFGKSKAKLLTEHKGRKTFDDVAGVDEAKEELTEVVEFLKDPGKFQRLGGKIPKGALLVGPPGTGKTLLARAVAGEAGVPFFSISGSDFVEMFVGVGASRVRDMFEQAKKNAPCIIFIDEIDAVGRHRGAGLGGGNDEREQTLNQLLVEMDGFEASENIILIAATNRPDVLDPALLRPGRFDLSLIHISEPTRRTP
;
A
#
# COMPACT_ATOMS: atom_id res chain seq x y z
N GLY A 1 -10.50 -20.20 6.37
CA GLY A 1 -11.07 -19.85 5.16
C GLY A 1 -11.19 -18.38 4.94
N ALA A 2 -12.19 -18.00 4.18
CA ALA A 2 -12.43 -16.61 3.84
C ALA A 2 -12.69 -15.73 5.06
N MET A 3 -12.88 -16.33 6.18
CA MET A 3 -13.25 -15.60 7.39
C MET A 3 -12.17 -14.66 7.92
N GLY A 4 -10.92 -15.06 7.85
CA GLY A 4 -9.85 -14.21 8.35
C GLY A 4 -9.75 -12.91 7.59
N PHE A 5 -9.68 -13.00 6.29
CA PHE A 5 -9.53 -11.82 5.45
C PHE A 5 -10.79 -10.94 5.47
N GLY A 6 -11.96 -11.55 5.48
CA GLY A 6 -13.20 -10.80 5.59
C GLY A 6 -13.26 -9.95 6.85
N LYS A 7 -12.64 -10.42 7.92
CA LYS A 7 -12.60 -9.68 9.18
C LYS A 7 -11.61 -8.51 9.14
N SER A 8 -10.71 -8.47 8.19
CA SER A 8 -9.72 -7.40 8.09
C SER A 8 -10.28 -6.14 7.46
N LYS A 9 -11.50 -6.16 6.97
CA LYS A 9 -12.14 -5.04 6.27
C LYS A 9 -11.48 -4.66 4.96
N ALA A 10 -10.46 -5.39 4.54
CA ALA A 10 -9.87 -5.18 3.23
C ALA A 10 -10.86 -5.63 2.16
N LYS A 11 -10.92 -4.89 1.08
CA LYS A 11 -11.83 -5.16 -0.02
C LYS A 11 -11.08 -5.47 -1.28
N LEU A 12 -11.43 -6.56 -1.92
CA LEU A 12 -10.94 -6.86 -3.25
C LEU A 12 -11.80 -6.12 -4.26
N LEU A 13 -11.17 -5.21 -5.00
CA LEU A 13 -11.85 -4.47 -6.05
C LEU A 13 -11.47 -5.08 -7.39
N THR A 14 -12.45 -5.62 -8.09
CA THR A 14 -12.21 -6.24 -9.38
C THR A 14 -12.11 -5.19 -10.48
N GLU A 15 -11.40 -5.52 -11.53
CA GLU A 15 -11.22 -4.63 -12.67
C GLU A 15 -12.48 -4.37 -13.47
N HIS A 16 -13.54 -5.16 -13.22
CA HIS A 16 -14.76 -5.06 -14.02
C HIS A 16 -15.70 -3.94 -13.61
N LYS A 17 -15.59 -3.46 -12.38
CA LYS A 17 -16.48 -2.42 -11.89
C LYS A 17 -15.68 -1.22 -11.43
N GLY A 18 -15.91 -0.11 -12.12
CA GLY A 18 -15.26 1.11 -11.74
C GLY A 18 -13.75 1.08 -11.90
N ARG A 19 -13.27 0.33 -12.90
CA ARG A 19 -11.85 0.32 -13.22
C ARG A 19 -11.38 1.73 -13.47
N LYS A 20 -10.34 2.14 -12.75
CA LYS A 20 -9.73 3.45 -12.92
C LYS A 20 -8.41 3.30 -13.64
N THR A 21 -8.09 4.31 -14.44
CA THR A 21 -6.80 4.38 -15.15
C THR A 21 -6.19 5.74 -14.91
N PHE A 22 -4.98 5.95 -15.41
CA PHE A 22 -4.33 7.24 -15.29
C PHE A 22 -5.12 8.36 -15.95
N ASP A 23 -5.98 8.05 -16.90
CA ASP A 23 -6.83 9.05 -17.54
C ASP A 23 -7.86 9.66 -16.57
N ASP A 24 -8.18 8.94 -15.51
CA ASP A 24 -9.13 9.41 -14.51
C ASP A 24 -8.49 10.32 -13.47
N VAL A 25 -7.18 10.51 -13.52
CA VAL A 25 -6.43 11.26 -12.53
C VAL A 25 -5.75 12.45 -13.22
N ALA A 26 -5.90 13.63 -12.64
CA ALA A 26 -5.32 14.84 -13.22
C ALA A 26 -4.35 15.50 -12.25
N GLY A 27 -3.42 16.27 -12.78
CA GLY A 27 -2.52 17.09 -11.97
C GLY A 27 -1.41 16.35 -11.25
N VAL A 28 -1.14 15.09 -11.62
CA VAL A 28 -0.16 14.25 -10.94
C VAL A 28 0.81 13.60 -11.93
N ASP A 29 1.20 14.34 -12.96
CA ASP A 29 2.01 13.77 -14.04
C ASP A 29 3.33 13.18 -13.54
N GLU A 30 4.00 13.85 -12.59
CA GLU A 30 5.25 13.34 -12.03
C GLU A 30 5.02 12.03 -11.27
N ALA A 31 3.94 11.97 -10.48
CA ALA A 31 3.61 10.76 -9.74
C ALA A 31 3.25 9.61 -10.67
N LYS A 32 2.53 9.91 -11.75
CA LYS A 32 2.20 8.89 -12.75
C LYS A 32 3.45 8.33 -13.39
N GLU A 33 4.41 9.19 -13.68
CA GLU A 33 5.66 8.79 -14.29
C GLU A 33 6.43 7.84 -13.38
N GLU A 34 6.53 8.19 -12.10
CA GLU A 34 7.21 7.34 -11.13
C GLU A 34 6.51 5.99 -10.95
N LEU A 35 5.18 5.98 -11.04
CA LEU A 35 4.42 4.75 -10.88
C LEU A 35 4.35 3.91 -12.15
N THR A 36 4.80 4.44 -13.28
CA THR A 36 4.82 3.69 -14.52
C THR A 36 5.69 2.42 -14.39
N GLU A 37 6.78 2.51 -13.66
CA GLU A 37 7.63 1.34 -13.42
C GLU A 37 6.90 0.23 -12.66
N VAL A 38 6.05 0.64 -11.71
CA VAL A 38 5.21 -0.32 -10.98
C VAL A 38 4.25 -1.02 -11.93
N VAL A 39 3.61 -0.24 -12.82
CA VAL A 39 2.70 -0.78 -13.81
C VAL A 39 3.42 -1.79 -14.73
N GLU A 40 4.59 -1.40 -15.23
CA GLU A 40 5.36 -2.26 -16.13
C GLU A 40 5.76 -3.58 -15.43
N PHE A 41 6.18 -3.47 -14.18
CA PHE A 41 6.51 -4.67 -13.41
C PHE A 41 5.30 -5.59 -13.25
N LEU A 42 4.15 -5.04 -12.90
CA LEU A 42 2.95 -5.84 -12.65
C LEU A 42 2.40 -6.48 -13.91
N LYS A 43 2.59 -5.82 -15.07
CA LYS A 43 2.14 -6.37 -16.34
C LYS A 43 2.97 -7.56 -16.80
N ASP A 44 4.27 -7.48 -16.60
CA ASP A 44 5.19 -8.53 -17.04
C ASP A 44 6.43 -8.53 -16.15
N PRO A 45 6.34 -9.16 -14.99
CA PRO A 45 7.46 -9.16 -14.04
C PRO A 45 8.75 -9.77 -14.63
N GLY A 46 8.61 -10.83 -15.42
CA GLY A 46 9.77 -11.49 -16.03
C GLY A 46 10.50 -10.59 -17.00
N LYS A 47 9.76 -9.88 -17.84
CA LYS A 47 10.36 -8.95 -18.79
C LYS A 47 11.09 -7.82 -18.08
N PHE A 48 10.48 -7.27 -17.04
CA PHE A 48 11.08 -6.21 -16.26
C PHE A 48 12.42 -6.64 -15.68
N GLN A 49 12.47 -7.85 -15.12
CA GLN A 49 13.70 -8.41 -14.56
C GLN A 49 14.76 -8.64 -15.65
N ARG A 50 14.37 -9.15 -16.80
CA ARG A 50 15.31 -9.42 -17.91
C ARG A 50 15.96 -8.14 -18.44
N LEU A 51 15.26 -7.02 -18.34
CA LEU A 51 15.79 -5.73 -18.77
C LEU A 51 16.64 -5.06 -17.71
N GLY A 52 16.90 -5.74 -16.59
CA GLY A 52 17.71 -5.20 -15.51
C GLY A 52 16.99 -4.21 -14.62
N GLY A 53 15.66 -4.17 -14.69
CA GLY A 53 14.88 -3.30 -13.85
C GLY A 53 14.96 -3.68 -12.38
N LYS A 54 15.06 -2.67 -11.52
CA LYS A 54 15.02 -2.91 -10.08
C LYS A 54 13.57 -3.17 -9.68
N ILE A 55 13.32 -4.25 -8.95
CA ILE A 55 11.97 -4.64 -8.59
C ILE A 55 11.47 -3.80 -7.42
N PRO A 56 10.42 -3.01 -7.62
CA PRO A 56 9.87 -2.23 -6.51
C PRO A 56 9.09 -3.13 -5.55
N LYS A 57 9.16 -2.83 -4.27
CA LYS A 57 8.32 -3.49 -3.26
C LYS A 57 7.20 -2.61 -2.79
N GLY A 58 7.43 -1.29 -2.71
CA GLY A 58 6.40 -0.39 -2.23
C GLY A 58 6.64 1.05 -2.59
N ALA A 59 5.58 1.81 -2.59
CA ALA A 59 5.60 3.25 -2.81
C ALA A 59 4.78 3.93 -1.72
N LEU A 60 5.23 5.11 -1.30
CA LEU A 60 4.53 5.90 -0.29
C LEU A 60 4.02 7.18 -0.92
N LEU A 61 2.70 7.35 -0.92
CA LEU A 61 2.05 8.56 -1.42
C LEU A 61 1.85 9.53 -0.26
N VAL A 62 2.35 10.73 -0.41
CA VAL A 62 2.32 11.75 0.64
C VAL A 62 1.52 12.95 0.16
N GLY A 63 0.58 13.39 0.95
CA GLY A 63 -0.21 14.57 0.62
C GLY A 63 -1.39 14.74 1.55
N PRO A 64 -1.99 15.94 1.54
CA PRO A 64 -3.16 16.20 2.38
C PRO A 64 -4.35 15.30 2.01
N PRO A 65 -5.33 15.16 2.91
CA PRO A 65 -6.57 14.47 2.57
C PRO A 65 -7.23 15.10 1.35
N GLY A 66 -7.86 14.29 0.53
CA GLY A 66 -8.59 14.79 -0.63
C GLY A 66 -7.75 15.07 -1.85
N THR A 67 -6.46 14.72 -1.87
CA THR A 67 -5.59 14.95 -3.02
C THR A 67 -5.61 13.80 -4.04
N GLY A 68 -6.43 12.77 -3.81
CA GLY A 68 -6.59 11.69 -4.78
C GLY A 68 -5.60 10.55 -4.66
N LYS A 69 -5.01 10.36 -3.48
CA LYS A 69 -4.06 9.26 -3.26
C LYS A 69 -4.69 7.89 -3.53
N THR A 70 -5.90 7.69 -3.04
CA THR A 70 -6.63 6.44 -3.27
C THR A 70 -6.94 6.24 -4.74
N LEU A 71 -7.37 7.31 -5.40
CA LEU A 71 -7.69 7.23 -6.83
C LEU A 71 -6.44 6.89 -7.64
N LEU A 72 -5.30 7.48 -7.29
CA LEU A 72 -4.05 7.20 -7.98
C LEU A 72 -3.63 5.74 -7.81
N ALA A 73 -3.73 5.21 -6.59
CA ALA A 73 -3.39 3.81 -6.34
C ALA A 73 -4.30 2.87 -7.13
N ARG A 74 -5.60 3.18 -7.19
CA ARG A 74 -6.53 2.40 -7.99
C ARG A 74 -6.22 2.49 -9.47
N ALA A 75 -5.75 3.65 -9.92
CA ALA A 75 -5.38 3.84 -11.32
C ALA A 75 -4.18 2.98 -11.70
N VAL A 76 -3.21 2.83 -10.79
CA VAL A 76 -2.07 1.93 -11.03
C VAL A 76 -2.56 0.51 -11.24
N ALA A 77 -3.45 0.03 -10.38
CA ALA A 77 -4.00 -1.31 -10.52
C ALA A 77 -4.79 -1.45 -11.84
N GLY A 78 -5.56 -0.44 -12.19
CA GLY A 78 -6.33 -0.44 -13.43
C GLY A 78 -5.44 -0.46 -14.66
N GLU A 79 -4.38 0.33 -14.67
CA GLU A 79 -3.42 0.33 -15.77
C GLU A 79 -2.74 -1.02 -15.92
N ALA A 80 -2.40 -1.65 -14.80
CA ALA A 80 -1.73 -2.94 -14.81
C ALA A 80 -2.70 -4.11 -15.03
N GLY A 81 -4.00 -3.90 -14.85
CA GLY A 81 -4.99 -4.96 -14.98
C GLY A 81 -4.91 -5.99 -13.87
N VAL A 82 -4.59 -5.57 -12.64
CA VAL A 82 -4.43 -6.48 -11.51
C VAL A 82 -5.41 -6.16 -10.39
N PRO A 83 -5.68 -7.15 -9.51
CA PRO A 83 -6.52 -6.92 -8.34
C PRO A 83 -5.97 -5.86 -7.40
N PHE A 84 -6.87 -5.19 -6.70
CA PHE A 84 -6.58 -4.08 -5.80
C PHE A 84 -7.21 -4.37 -4.45
N PHE A 85 -6.38 -4.52 -3.41
CA PHE A 85 -6.85 -4.69 -2.04
C PHE A 85 -6.66 -3.37 -1.31
N SER A 86 -7.71 -2.86 -0.68
CA SER A 86 -7.67 -1.58 0.00
C SER A 86 -8.09 -1.72 1.45
N ILE A 87 -7.29 -1.12 2.34
CA ILE A 87 -7.60 -1.10 3.77
C ILE A 87 -7.06 0.18 4.37
N SER A 88 -7.68 0.64 5.46
CA SER A 88 -7.16 1.77 6.22
C SER A 88 -6.31 1.28 7.38
N GLY A 89 -5.19 1.97 7.64
CA GLY A 89 -4.35 1.65 8.79
C GLY A 89 -5.11 1.71 10.10
N SER A 90 -6.08 2.61 10.22
CA SER A 90 -6.90 2.71 11.43
C SER A 90 -7.71 1.45 11.71
N ASP A 91 -8.04 0.68 10.68
CA ASP A 91 -8.76 -0.58 10.86
C ASP A 91 -7.94 -1.63 11.59
N PHE A 92 -6.62 -1.51 11.58
CA PHE A 92 -5.77 -2.45 12.27
C PHE A 92 -5.59 -2.14 13.74
N VAL A 93 -5.72 -0.86 14.14
CA VAL A 93 -5.38 -0.44 15.50
C VAL A 93 -6.58 -0.32 16.43
N GLU A 94 -7.79 -0.46 15.92
CA GLU A 94 -9.01 -0.42 16.71
C GLU A 94 -9.41 -1.80 17.24
N MET A 95 -8.41 -2.63 17.56
CA MET A 95 -8.64 -4.03 17.89
C MET A 95 -8.05 -4.40 19.23
N PHE A 96 -8.43 -5.57 19.72
CA PHE A 96 -7.76 -6.16 20.87
C PHE A 96 -6.34 -6.56 20.49
N VAL A 97 -5.48 -6.64 21.50
CA VAL A 97 -4.07 -6.99 21.31
C VAL A 97 -3.92 -8.26 20.46
N GLY A 98 -3.07 -8.18 19.46
CA GLY A 98 -2.78 -9.29 18.56
C GLY A 98 -3.72 -9.43 17.37
N VAL A 99 -4.89 -8.82 17.41
CA VAL A 99 -5.86 -8.95 16.31
C VAL A 99 -5.39 -8.16 15.09
N GLY A 100 -4.82 -6.97 15.30
CA GLY A 100 -4.29 -6.19 14.19
C GLY A 100 -3.18 -6.92 13.45
N ALA A 101 -2.24 -7.51 14.20
CA ALA A 101 -1.14 -8.28 13.61
C ALA A 101 -1.67 -9.48 12.83
N SER A 102 -2.65 -10.18 13.38
CA SER A 102 -3.27 -11.30 12.68
C SER A 102 -3.91 -10.89 11.36
N ARG A 103 -4.57 -9.73 11.34
CA ARG A 103 -5.19 -9.22 10.11
C ARG A 103 -4.17 -8.81 9.06
N VAL A 104 -3.06 -8.25 9.48
CA VAL A 104 -1.96 -7.96 8.56
C VAL A 104 -1.50 -9.26 7.90
N ARG A 105 -1.28 -10.29 8.70
CA ARG A 105 -0.85 -11.59 8.19
C ARG A 105 -1.83 -12.18 7.21
N ASP A 106 -3.13 -12.15 7.55
CA ASP A 106 -4.18 -12.67 6.69
C ASP A 106 -4.26 -11.92 5.36
N MET A 107 -4.10 -10.61 5.41
CA MET A 107 -4.13 -9.79 4.21
C MET A 107 -3.02 -10.19 3.24
N PHE A 108 -1.80 -10.35 3.75
CA PHE A 108 -0.69 -10.76 2.89
C PHE A 108 -0.87 -12.18 2.35
N GLU A 109 -1.43 -13.09 3.13
CA GLU A 109 -1.73 -14.43 2.65
C GLU A 109 -2.73 -14.40 1.50
N GLN A 110 -3.78 -13.59 1.61
CA GLN A 110 -4.75 -13.46 0.54
C GLN A 110 -4.15 -12.79 -0.70
N ALA A 111 -3.30 -11.80 -0.49
CA ALA A 111 -2.63 -11.14 -1.61
C ALA A 111 -1.75 -12.13 -2.38
N LYS A 112 -1.03 -12.99 -1.69
CA LYS A 112 -0.19 -14.00 -2.34
C LYS A 112 -1.01 -14.93 -3.23
N LYS A 113 -2.22 -15.24 -2.82
CA LYS A 113 -3.12 -16.10 -3.62
C LYS A 113 -3.68 -15.40 -4.85
N ASN A 114 -3.63 -14.09 -4.88
CA ASN A 114 -4.19 -13.28 -5.96
C ASN A 114 -3.13 -12.49 -6.72
N ALA A 115 -1.86 -12.82 -6.54
CA ALA A 115 -0.78 -12.14 -7.23
C ALA A 115 -0.84 -12.41 -8.74
N PRO A 116 -0.43 -11.48 -9.59
CA PRO A 116 0.04 -10.14 -9.22
C PRO A 116 -1.09 -9.24 -8.73
N CYS A 117 -0.78 -8.41 -7.73
CA CYS A 117 -1.80 -7.53 -7.17
C CYS A 117 -1.17 -6.35 -6.45
N ILE A 118 -2.02 -5.39 -6.07
CA ILE A 118 -1.62 -4.25 -5.26
C ILE A 118 -2.36 -4.29 -3.94
N ILE A 119 -1.62 -4.08 -2.85
CA ILE A 119 -2.20 -3.82 -1.53
C ILE A 119 -2.06 -2.31 -1.29
N PHE A 120 -3.17 -1.65 -1.03
CA PHE A 120 -3.17 -0.23 -0.70
C PHE A 120 -3.56 -0.04 0.77
N ILE A 121 -2.69 0.62 1.53
CA ILE A 121 -2.95 0.94 2.93
C ILE A 121 -3.04 2.45 3.07
N ASP A 122 -4.27 2.96 3.23
CA ASP A 122 -4.47 4.36 3.50
C ASP A 122 -4.20 4.63 4.98
N GLU A 123 -3.87 5.87 5.30
CA GLU A 123 -3.58 6.27 6.67
C GLU A 123 -2.57 5.34 7.35
N ILE A 124 -1.46 5.09 6.66
CA ILE A 124 -0.42 4.21 7.20
C ILE A 124 0.14 4.73 8.51
N ASP A 125 0.06 6.05 8.74
CA ASP A 125 0.52 6.67 9.98
C ASP A 125 -0.27 6.20 11.21
N ALA A 126 -1.45 5.66 11.04
CA ALA A 126 -2.19 5.09 12.17
C ALA A 126 -1.47 3.87 12.75
N VAL A 127 -0.79 3.09 11.90
CA VAL A 127 -0.03 1.91 12.33
C VAL A 127 1.46 2.22 12.46
N GLY A 128 1.96 3.05 11.56
CA GLY A 128 3.38 3.25 11.38
C GLY A 128 4.00 4.41 12.12
N ARG A 129 3.37 4.89 13.19
CA ARG A 129 3.94 5.98 13.97
C ARG A 129 5.24 5.59 14.64
N HIS A 130 6.09 6.57 14.80
CA HIS A 130 7.37 6.41 15.46
C HIS A 130 7.21 5.76 16.83
N ARG A 131 8.04 4.74 17.10
CA ARG A 131 8.02 4.00 18.36
C ARG A 131 8.82 4.74 19.42
N GLY A 132 8.48 4.46 20.68
CA GLY A 132 9.24 4.98 21.81
C GLY A 132 8.79 6.34 22.34
N ALA A 133 7.91 7.03 21.62
CA ALA A 133 7.37 8.29 22.07
C ALA A 133 6.13 8.13 22.94
N GLY A 134 5.56 6.95 22.95
CA GLY A 134 4.34 6.70 23.68
C GLY A 134 4.58 6.18 25.08
N LEU A 135 3.87 6.72 26.02
CA LEU A 135 3.97 6.30 27.41
C LEU A 135 2.73 5.53 27.87
N GLY A 136 1.80 5.25 26.98
CA GLY A 136 0.55 4.61 27.32
C GLY A 136 0.45 3.18 26.83
N GLY A 137 -0.42 2.41 27.46
CA GLY A 137 -0.63 1.02 27.12
C GLY A 137 -1.24 0.77 25.76
N GLY A 138 -1.84 1.80 25.12
CA GLY A 138 -2.38 1.67 23.77
C GLY A 138 -1.35 1.48 22.68
N ASN A 139 -0.08 1.69 22.98
CA ASN A 139 0.99 1.57 22.01
C ASN A 139 1.38 0.14 21.70
N ASP A 140 1.11 -0.80 22.60
CA ASP A 140 1.54 -2.18 22.42
C ASP A 140 0.89 -2.82 21.21
N GLU A 141 -0.40 -2.60 21.01
CA GLU A 141 -1.10 -3.17 19.87
C GLU A 141 -0.62 -2.57 18.56
N ARG A 142 -0.44 -1.26 18.53
CA ARG A 142 0.06 -0.59 17.34
C ARG A 142 1.48 -1.08 17.01
N GLU A 143 2.33 -1.23 18.02
CA GLU A 143 3.67 -1.74 17.80
C GLU A 143 3.68 -3.16 17.29
N GLN A 144 2.82 -4.01 17.82
CA GLN A 144 2.70 -5.38 17.33
C GLN A 144 2.24 -5.42 15.88
N THR A 145 1.27 -4.59 15.54
CA THR A 145 0.76 -4.51 14.17
C THR A 145 1.84 -3.99 13.23
N LEU A 146 2.57 -2.95 13.62
CA LEU A 146 3.67 -2.44 12.83
C LEU A 146 4.74 -3.49 12.63
N ASN A 147 5.12 -4.18 13.69
CA ASN A 147 6.14 -5.22 13.59
C ASN A 147 5.71 -6.34 12.64
N GLN A 148 4.44 -6.73 12.69
CA GLN A 148 3.93 -7.74 11.76
C GLN A 148 3.96 -7.23 10.32
N LEU A 149 3.61 -5.96 10.10
CA LEU A 149 3.68 -5.37 8.78
C LEU A 149 5.11 -5.41 8.24
N LEU A 150 6.09 -5.04 9.07
CA LEU A 150 7.49 -5.07 8.67
C LEU A 150 7.97 -6.50 8.37
N VAL A 151 7.55 -7.47 9.18
CA VAL A 151 7.88 -8.88 8.94
C VAL A 151 7.32 -9.33 7.60
N GLU A 152 6.08 -9.01 7.31
CA GLU A 152 5.46 -9.41 6.04
C GLU A 152 6.11 -8.72 4.85
N MET A 153 6.45 -7.44 4.98
CA MET A 153 7.13 -6.71 3.91
C MET A 153 8.51 -7.29 3.63
N ASP A 154 9.22 -7.70 4.66
CA ASP A 154 10.54 -8.30 4.50
C ASP A 154 10.45 -9.74 3.98
N GLY A 155 9.34 -10.39 4.26
CA GLY A 155 9.16 -11.81 3.98
C GLY A 155 8.68 -12.14 2.58
N PHE A 156 8.02 -11.20 1.88
CA PHE A 156 7.63 -11.52 0.52
C PHE A 156 8.74 -11.17 -0.47
N GLU A 157 8.88 -12.02 -1.45
CA GLU A 157 9.93 -11.87 -2.44
C GLU A 157 9.38 -11.25 -3.73
N ALA A 158 10.30 -10.78 -4.56
CA ALA A 158 9.92 -10.21 -5.86
C ALA A 158 9.10 -11.18 -6.71
N SER A 159 9.36 -12.48 -6.57
CA SER A 159 8.64 -13.49 -7.31
C SER A 159 7.16 -13.61 -6.94
N GLU A 160 6.77 -13.03 -5.83
CA GLU A 160 5.36 -13.06 -5.41
C GLU A 160 4.52 -12.02 -6.13
N ASN A 161 5.16 -11.04 -6.77
CA ASN A 161 4.47 -10.06 -7.63
C ASN A 161 3.40 -9.26 -6.90
N ILE A 162 3.73 -8.82 -5.69
CA ILE A 162 2.86 -7.99 -4.87
C ILE A 162 3.53 -6.63 -4.70
N ILE A 163 2.79 -5.58 -4.93
CA ILE A 163 3.26 -4.21 -4.69
C ILE A 163 2.42 -3.60 -3.57
N LEU A 164 3.10 -3.01 -2.61
CA LEU A 164 2.46 -2.33 -1.50
C LEU A 164 2.49 -0.83 -1.75
N ILE A 165 1.33 -0.20 -1.77
CA ILE A 165 1.24 1.26 -1.88
C ILE A 165 0.60 1.75 -0.59
N ALA A 166 1.26 2.67 0.08
CA ALA A 166 0.72 3.27 1.30
C ALA A 166 0.51 4.76 1.09
N ALA A 167 -0.38 5.34 1.87
CA ALA A 167 -0.67 6.76 1.81
C ALA A 167 -0.69 7.36 3.20
N THR A 168 -0.21 8.60 3.31
CA THR A 168 -0.24 9.35 4.56
C THR A 168 -0.28 10.85 4.28
N ASN A 169 -0.93 11.59 5.18
CA ASN A 169 -0.81 13.04 5.21
C ASN A 169 0.20 13.50 6.25
N ARG A 170 0.81 12.57 6.99
CA ARG A 170 1.73 12.87 8.09
C ARG A 170 3.01 12.05 7.98
N PRO A 171 3.84 12.31 6.96
CA PRO A 171 5.08 11.54 6.80
C PRO A 171 6.06 11.79 7.96
N ASP A 172 5.93 12.92 8.62
CA ASP A 172 6.81 13.32 9.73
C ASP A 172 6.69 12.41 10.95
N VAL A 173 5.57 11.73 11.14
CA VAL A 173 5.36 10.87 12.30
C VAL A 173 5.70 9.41 12.05
N LEU A 174 6.03 9.05 10.82
CA LEU A 174 6.28 7.64 10.46
C LEU A 174 7.59 7.13 11.09
N ASP A 175 7.54 5.88 11.49
CA ASP A 175 8.73 5.20 11.99
C ASP A 175 9.74 5.04 10.84
N PRO A 176 11.00 5.45 11.04
CA PRO A 176 12.00 5.30 9.99
C PRO A 176 12.17 3.88 9.47
N ALA A 177 11.78 2.88 10.24
CA ALA A 177 11.86 1.49 9.81
C ALA A 177 11.03 1.21 8.56
N LEU A 178 9.93 1.94 8.35
CA LEU A 178 9.11 1.79 7.17
C LEU A 178 9.80 2.31 5.91
N LEU A 179 10.73 3.23 6.07
CA LEU A 179 11.37 3.91 4.94
C LEU A 179 12.72 3.30 4.57
N ARG A 180 13.09 2.19 5.21
CA ARG A 180 14.35 1.52 4.92
C ARG A 180 14.32 0.84 3.54
N PRO A 181 15.48 0.65 2.92
CA PRO A 181 15.56 -0.08 1.66
C PRO A 181 14.87 -1.44 1.74
N GLY A 182 14.13 -1.79 0.69
CA GLY A 182 13.39 -3.03 0.65
C GLY A 182 11.96 -2.92 1.19
N ARG A 183 11.60 -1.74 1.70
CA ARG A 183 10.23 -1.48 2.18
C ARG A 183 9.63 -0.36 1.32
N PHE A 184 9.30 0.78 1.89
CA PHE A 184 8.80 1.92 1.11
C PHE A 184 9.99 2.77 0.61
N ASP A 185 10.84 2.16 -0.16
CA ASP A 185 12.06 2.80 -0.64
C ASP A 185 11.97 3.31 -2.08
N LEU A 186 10.90 3.02 -2.78
CA LEU A 186 10.77 3.41 -4.17
C LEU A 186 10.76 4.92 -4.32
N SER A 187 9.92 5.59 -3.56
CA SER A 187 9.92 7.04 -3.49
C SER A 187 8.85 7.54 -2.56
N LEU A 188 9.09 8.73 -2.04
CA LEU A 188 8.07 9.54 -1.39
C LEU A 188 7.43 10.36 -2.50
N ILE A 189 6.25 9.99 -2.92
CA ILE A 189 5.56 10.66 -4.01
C ILE A 189 4.61 11.70 -3.42
N HIS A 190 4.94 12.97 -3.60
CA HIS A 190 4.13 14.06 -3.06
C HIS A 190 3.00 14.43 -3.99
N ILE A 191 1.80 14.51 -3.45
CA ILE A 191 0.60 14.90 -4.18
C ILE A 191 -0.01 16.10 -3.47
N SER A 192 0.03 17.27 -4.11
CA SER A 192 -0.37 18.52 -3.45
C SER A 192 -1.67 19.12 -3.96
N GLU A 193 -2.19 18.63 -5.08
CA GLU A 193 -3.37 19.22 -5.70
C GLU A 193 -4.47 18.18 -5.89
N PRO A 194 -5.74 18.61 -5.95
CA PRO A 194 -6.82 17.70 -6.31
C PRO A 194 -6.53 17.07 -7.66
N THR A 195 -6.72 15.75 -7.74
CA THR A 195 -6.26 14.98 -8.89
C THR A 195 -7.40 14.47 -9.76
N ARG A 196 -8.65 14.70 -9.36
CA ARG A 196 -9.78 14.23 -10.14
C ARG A 196 -10.06 15.19 -11.28
N ARG A 197 -10.15 14.67 -12.48
CA ARG A 197 -10.56 15.46 -13.63
C ARG A 197 -12.03 15.81 -13.51
N THR A 198 -12.36 17.07 -13.82
CA THR A 198 -13.77 17.46 -13.91
C THR A 198 -14.31 17.03 -15.27
N PRO A 199 -15.57 16.59 -15.31
CA PRO A 199 -16.20 16.22 -16.58
C PRO A 199 -16.26 17.38 -17.55
#